data_8b97b94bdfbfb6d79d50382980b9733d
#
_entry.id   8b97b94bdfbfb6d79d50382980b9733d
#
_cell.length_a   1.000
_cell.length_b   1.000
_cell.length_c   1.000
_cell.angle_alpha   90.00
_cell.angle_beta   90.00
_cell.angle_gamma   90.00
#
_symmetry.space_group_name_H-M   'P 1'
#
loop_
_entity.id
_entity.type
_entity.pdbx_description
1 polymer ?
#
loop_
_entity_poly.entity_id
_entity_poly.type
_entity_poly.pdbx_seq_one_letter_code
_entity_poly.pdbx_strand_id
1 'polypeptide(L)'
;YKELELVVSKSYGPGRYDKQYEVLGNDYPIEHVRWTENRNFSAFLQLLQTNQISLSDMITEEIDFTDAPSIYEKFESDDKPLSIVLRYELTNEPKLDFEKTDTSTPSSNGKIKLGIIGAGNFASTTILPILRDLKRECEVIGVASSGGLSAEVLSRNFKINNKYSTESEIIDSEEIDAVFILTQHHNHAELVIKAVNAGKAVYVEKPLALEVESLVKIEEAMYNAENAK
;
A
#
# COMPACT_ATOMS: atom_id res chain seq x y z
N TYR A 1 -39.02 28.25 0.46
CA TYR A 1 -38.21 27.13 0.96
C TYR A 1 -37.99 26.17 -0.20
N LYS A 2 -36.72 25.75 -0.42
CA LYS A 2 -36.40 24.74 -1.42
C LYS A 2 -36.09 23.45 -0.63
N GLU A 3 -36.84 22.39 -0.90
CA GLU A 3 -36.51 21.06 -0.40
C GLU A 3 -35.37 20.53 -1.22
N LEU A 4 -34.16 20.51 -0.64
CA LEU A 4 -32.95 20.00 -1.28
C LEU A 4 -32.51 18.72 -0.58
N GLU A 5 -32.26 17.70 -1.40
CA GLU A 5 -31.66 16.45 -0.94
C GLU A 5 -30.21 16.41 -1.37
N LEU A 6 -29.30 16.16 -0.43
CA LEU A 6 -27.88 15.96 -0.70
C LEU A 6 -27.58 14.46 -0.65
N VAL A 7 -27.26 13.88 -1.80
CA VAL A 7 -26.90 12.47 -1.93
C VAL A 7 -25.42 12.37 -2.23
N VAL A 8 -24.69 11.63 -1.37
CA VAL A 8 -23.28 11.32 -1.59
C VAL A 8 -23.19 10.06 -2.43
N SER A 9 -22.67 10.20 -3.65
CA SER A 9 -22.39 9.08 -4.55
C SER A 9 -21.05 8.44 -4.16
N LYS A 10 -21.03 7.10 -4.02
CA LYS A 10 -19.80 6.32 -3.85
C LYS A 10 -19.36 5.80 -5.21
N SER A 11 -18.07 5.92 -5.53
CA SER A 11 -17.51 5.49 -6.83
C SER A 11 -17.66 3.99 -7.09
N TYR A 12 -17.64 3.17 -6.06
CA TYR A 12 -17.79 1.71 -6.18
C TYR A 12 -19.23 1.22 -6.08
N GLY A 13 -20.17 2.11 -5.75
CA GLY A 13 -21.57 1.73 -5.56
C GLY A 13 -21.82 0.96 -4.25
N PRO A 14 -22.95 0.24 -4.16
CA PRO A 14 -23.31 -0.59 -3.00
C PRO A 14 -22.32 -1.73 -2.79
N GLY A 15 -22.08 -2.10 -1.52
CA GLY A 15 -21.24 -3.23 -1.14
C GLY A 15 -19.84 -2.86 -0.65
N ARG A 16 -19.32 -1.69 -1.00
CA ARG A 16 -18.01 -1.24 -0.51
C ARG A 16 -17.99 -1.11 1.01
N TYR A 17 -17.02 -1.75 1.64
CA TYR A 17 -16.85 -1.92 3.10
C TYR A 17 -17.86 -2.86 3.76
N ASP A 18 -18.71 -3.55 3.00
CA ASP A 18 -19.54 -4.65 3.51
C ASP A 18 -18.77 -5.96 3.42
N LYS A 19 -18.41 -6.53 4.57
CA LYS A 19 -17.66 -7.80 4.63
C LYS A 19 -18.41 -8.98 3.99
N GLN A 20 -19.74 -8.96 4.01
CA GLN A 20 -20.54 -10.01 3.37
C GLN A 20 -20.34 -9.99 1.86
N TYR A 21 -20.32 -8.81 1.28
CA TYR A 21 -20.11 -8.63 -0.15
C TYR A 21 -18.62 -8.79 -0.54
N GLU A 22 -17.70 -8.01 0.08
CA GLU A 22 -16.29 -7.94 -0.36
C GLU A 22 -15.48 -9.20 -0.01
N VAL A 23 -15.74 -9.82 1.15
CA VAL A 23 -14.91 -10.91 1.66
C VAL A 23 -15.59 -12.28 1.47
N LEU A 24 -16.89 -12.35 1.76
CA LEU A 24 -17.63 -13.61 1.67
C LEU A 24 -18.29 -13.83 0.31
N GLY A 25 -18.26 -12.84 -0.60
CA GLY A 25 -18.78 -12.95 -1.96
C GLY A 25 -20.32 -13.03 -2.05
N ASN A 26 -21.03 -12.63 -1.00
CA ASN A 26 -22.49 -12.61 -0.98
C ASN A 26 -23.00 -11.35 -1.66
N ASP A 27 -23.50 -11.47 -2.88
CA ASP A 27 -24.09 -10.33 -3.59
C ASP A 27 -25.49 -9.98 -3.05
N TYR A 28 -25.89 -8.71 -3.24
CA TYR A 28 -27.21 -8.22 -2.83
C TYR A 28 -28.32 -8.81 -3.69
N PRO A 29 -29.53 -9.02 -3.14
CA PRO A 29 -30.69 -9.39 -3.94
C PRO A 29 -30.97 -8.38 -5.06
N ILE A 30 -31.15 -8.86 -6.28
CA ILE A 30 -31.28 -8.02 -7.47
C ILE A 30 -32.51 -7.08 -7.43
N GLU A 31 -33.53 -7.50 -6.71
CA GLU A 31 -34.77 -6.74 -6.52
C GLU A 31 -34.54 -5.46 -5.70
N HIS A 32 -33.51 -5.47 -4.82
CA HIS A 32 -33.19 -4.35 -3.95
C HIS A 32 -32.02 -3.54 -4.43
N VAL A 33 -31.02 -4.21 -5.02
CA VAL A 33 -29.79 -3.58 -5.52
C VAL A 33 -29.49 -4.14 -6.92
N ARG A 34 -29.93 -3.43 -7.95
CA ARG A 34 -29.73 -3.90 -9.33
C ARG A 34 -28.27 -3.90 -9.74
N TRP A 35 -27.53 -2.84 -9.43
CA TRP A 35 -26.17 -2.62 -9.87
C TRP A 35 -25.22 -2.66 -8.68
N THR A 36 -24.51 -3.77 -8.56
CA THR A 36 -23.33 -3.93 -7.71
C THR A 36 -22.10 -3.89 -8.58
N GLU A 37 -20.93 -3.72 -7.99
CA GLU A 37 -19.66 -3.70 -8.71
C GLU A 37 -19.48 -4.96 -9.58
N ASN A 38 -19.72 -6.14 -9.01
CA ASN A 38 -19.65 -7.42 -9.72
C ASN A 38 -20.59 -7.47 -10.93
N ARG A 39 -21.82 -6.98 -10.80
CA ARG A 39 -22.78 -6.94 -11.91
C ARG A 39 -22.41 -5.92 -12.98
N ASN A 40 -21.79 -4.81 -12.59
CA ASN A 40 -21.27 -3.84 -13.53
C ASN A 40 -20.15 -4.44 -14.39
N PHE A 41 -19.19 -5.15 -13.76
CA PHE A 41 -18.15 -5.88 -14.49
C PHE A 41 -18.74 -6.94 -15.42
N SER A 42 -19.65 -7.76 -14.92
CA SER A 42 -20.31 -8.80 -15.73
C SER A 42 -21.06 -8.23 -16.93
N ALA A 43 -21.80 -7.13 -16.74
CA ALA A 43 -22.52 -6.46 -17.82
C ALA A 43 -21.55 -5.89 -18.87
N PHE A 44 -20.47 -5.25 -18.44
CA PHE A 44 -19.46 -4.70 -19.35
C PHE A 44 -18.79 -5.79 -20.18
N LEU A 45 -18.37 -6.88 -19.54
CA LEU A 45 -17.78 -8.04 -20.22
C LEU A 45 -18.76 -8.69 -21.23
N GLN A 46 -20.04 -8.74 -20.88
CA GLN A 46 -21.07 -9.24 -21.81
C GLN A 46 -21.22 -8.35 -23.03
N LEU A 47 -21.18 -7.03 -22.87
CA LEU A 47 -21.24 -6.08 -24.00
C LEU A 47 -20.03 -6.24 -24.93
N LEU A 48 -18.85 -6.48 -24.40
CA LEU A 48 -17.65 -6.82 -25.17
C LEU A 48 -17.81 -8.15 -25.91
N GLN A 49 -18.23 -9.20 -25.19
CA GLN A 49 -18.40 -10.55 -25.75
C GLN A 49 -19.40 -10.60 -26.90
N THR A 50 -20.47 -9.79 -26.80
CA THR A 50 -21.51 -9.71 -27.82
C THR A 50 -21.23 -8.68 -28.91
N ASN A 51 -20.04 -8.07 -28.91
CA ASN A 51 -19.63 -7.01 -29.85
C ASN A 51 -20.58 -5.80 -29.91
N GLN A 52 -21.28 -5.51 -28.80
CA GLN A 52 -22.13 -4.31 -28.68
C GLN A 52 -21.27 -3.06 -28.38
N ILE A 53 -20.11 -3.25 -27.81
CA ILE A 53 -19.07 -2.22 -27.66
C ILE A 53 -17.74 -2.76 -28.17
N SER A 54 -16.91 -1.87 -28.70
CA SER A 54 -15.54 -2.15 -29.12
C SER A 54 -14.58 -1.22 -28.37
N LEU A 55 -13.44 -1.75 -27.96
CA LEU A 55 -12.36 -0.97 -27.37
C LEU A 55 -11.24 -0.66 -28.37
N SER A 56 -11.33 -1.16 -29.61
CA SER A 56 -10.27 -0.99 -30.63
C SER A 56 -9.90 0.45 -30.88
N ASP A 57 -10.90 1.35 -30.89
CA ASP A 57 -10.69 2.77 -31.14
C ASP A 57 -10.09 3.52 -29.93
N MET A 58 -10.11 2.87 -28.77
CA MET A 58 -9.52 3.40 -27.53
C MET A 58 -8.07 2.95 -27.34
N ILE A 59 -7.69 1.82 -27.95
CA ILE A 59 -6.32 1.31 -27.90
C ILE A 59 -5.50 2.07 -28.94
N THR A 60 -4.65 2.98 -28.46
CA THR A 60 -3.82 3.80 -29.34
C THR A 60 -2.62 3.00 -29.85
N GLU A 61 -2.04 2.17 -29.01
CA GLU A 61 -0.83 1.39 -29.32
C GLU A 61 -0.78 0.10 -28.52
N GLU A 62 -0.21 -0.95 -29.12
CA GLU A 62 0.16 -2.19 -28.45
C GLU A 62 1.68 -2.35 -28.52
N ILE A 63 2.32 -2.59 -27.39
CA ILE A 63 3.77 -2.77 -27.31
C ILE A 63 4.11 -4.00 -26.46
N ASP A 64 5.29 -4.55 -26.69
CA ASP A 64 5.76 -5.66 -25.88
C ASP A 64 6.17 -5.20 -24.48
N PHE A 65 5.95 -6.05 -23.46
CA PHE A 65 6.22 -5.70 -22.06
C PHE A 65 7.69 -5.32 -21.84
N THR A 66 8.61 -5.89 -22.60
CA THR A 66 10.05 -5.53 -22.53
C THR A 66 10.32 -4.08 -22.86
N ASP A 67 9.46 -3.44 -23.65
CA ASP A 67 9.58 -2.06 -24.07
C ASP A 67 8.78 -1.09 -23.17
N ALA A 68 8.15 -1.61 -22.10
CA ALA A 68 7.35 -0.83 -21.17
C ALA A 68 8.05 0.45 -20.63
N PRO A 69 9.35 0.47 -20.34
CA PRO A 69 10.03 1.71 -19.90
C PRO A 69 9.91 2.86 -20.90
N SER A 70 9.88 2.58 -22.21
CA SER A 70 9.76 3.63 -23.26
C SER A 70 8.42 4.36 -23.27
N ILE A 71 7.39 3.76 -22.66
CA ILE A 71 6.03 4.33 -22.62
C ILE A 71 5.98 5.62 -21.81
N TYR A 72 6.74 5.67 -20.72
CA TYR A 72 6.71 6.81 -19.82
C TYR A 72 7.14 8.10 -20.52
N GLU A 73 8.11 8.01 -21.44
CA GLU A 73 8.53 9.12 -22.27
C GLU A 73 7.40 9.61 -23.21
N LYS A 74 6.56 8.68 -23.72
CA LYS A 74 5.42 9.04 -24.57
C LYS A 74 4.33 9.76 -23.80
N PHE A 75 4.10 9.42 -22.52
CA PHE A 75 3.12 10.13 -21.69
C PHE A 75 3.56 11.56 -21.33
N GLU A 76 4.83 11.88 -21.44
CA GLU A 76 5.37 13.22 -21.23
C GLU A 76 5.37 14.08 -22.52
N SER A 77 5.14 13.45 -23.67
CA SER A 77 5.08 14.15 -24.98
C SER A 77 3.76 14.91 -25.17
N ASP A 78 3.72 15.81 -26.17
CA ASP A 78 2.51 16.55 -26.54
C ASP A 78 1.45 15.63 -27.20
N ASP A 79 1.89 14.55 -27.87
CA ASP A 79 1.03 13.54 -28.52
C ASP A 79 0.82 12.33 -27.58
N LYS A 80 0.07 12.57 -26.52
CA LYS A 80 -0.17 11.55 -25.49
C LYS A 80 -1.12 10.47 -25.98
N PRO A 81 -0.74 9.18 -25.87
CA PRO A 81 -1.66 8.09 -26.22
C PRO A 81 -2.87 8.06 -25.26
N LEU A 82 -4.03 7.72 -25.79
CA LEU A 82 -5.24 7.53 -24.98
C LEU A 82 -5.10 6.31 -24.06
N SER A 83 -4.63 5.19 -24.63
CA SER A 83 -4.31 3.97 -23.88
C SER A 83 -3.24 3.18 -24.62
N ILE A 84 -2.43 2.46 -23.85
CA ILE A 84 -1.43 1.53 -24.34
C ILE A 84 -1.69 0.16 -23.71
N VAL A 85 -1.68 -0.87 -24.53
CA VAL A 85 -1.78 -2.26 -24.08
C VAL A 85 -0.41 -2.91 -24.11
N LEU A 86 -0.01 -3.51 -23.00
CA LEU A 86 1.22 -4.28 -22.90
C LEU A 86 0.95 -5.74 -23.29
N ARG A 87 1.71 -6.23 -24.25
CA ARG A 87 1.66 -7.63 -24.68
C ARG A 87 2.71 -8.42 -23.91
N TYR A 88 2.25 -9.45 -23.22
CA TYR A 88 3.12 -10.39 -22.54
C TYR A 88 3.33 -11.63 -23.41
N GLU A 89 4.56 -12.05 -23.61
CA GLU A 89 4.80 -13.38 -24.13
C GLU A 89 4.38 -14.41 -23.08
N LEU A 90 3.45 -15.27 -23.45
CA LEU A 90 3.07 -16.44 -22.62
C LEU A 90 4.19 -17.50 -22.72
N THR A 91 5.39 -17.14 -22.29
CA THR A 91 6.41 -18.15 -22.02
C THR A 91 6.00 -18.90 -20.77
N ASN A 92 6.08 -20.24 -20.86
CA ASN A 92 5.83 -21.15 -19.75
C ASN A 92 6.22 -20.53 -18.41
N GLU A 93 5.27 -20.57 -17.46
CA GLU A 93 5.30 -19.99 -16.13
C GLU A 93 6.71 -19.67 -15.63
N PRO A 94 7.05 -18.40 -15.37
CA PRO A 94 8.21 -18.15 -14.54
C PRO A 94 7.93 -18.90 -13.25
N LYS A 95 8.63 -19.97 -12.99
CA LYS A 95 8.79 -20.45 -11.62
C LYS A 95 9.42 -19.30 -10.89
N LEU A 96 8.58 -18.49 -10.26
CA LEU A 96 9.03 -17.63 -9.19
C LEU A 96 9.50 -18.61 -8.11
N ASP A 97 10.74 -19.04 -8.21
CA ASP A 97 11.46 -19.58 -7.09
C ASP A 97 11.58 -18.40 -6.11
N PHE A 98 10.51 -18.19 -5.36
CA PHE A 98 10.66 -17.53 -4.08
C PHE A 98 11.59 -18.44 -3.30
N GLU A 99 12.89 -18.20 -3.39
CA GLU A 99 13.78 -18.65 -2.34
C GLU A 99 13.08 -18.19 -1.07
N LYS A 100 12.56 -19.16 -0.32
CA LYS A 100 12.20 -18.90 1.06
C LYS A 100 13.53 -18.51 1.69
N THR A 101 13.78 -17.21 1.69
CA THR A 101 14.75 -16.70 2.64
C THR A 101 14.26 -17.27 3.96
N ASP A 102 15.03 -18.21 4.52
CA ASP A 102 14.86 -18.62 5.89
C ASP A 102 14.99 -17.34 6.71
N THR A 103 13.88 -16.63 6.78
CA THR A 103 13.69 -15.65 7.82
C THR A 103 13.70 -16.49 9.09
N SER A 104 14.89 -16.70 9.61
CA SER A 104 15.06 -17.10 10.97
C SER A 104 14.28 -16.05 11.76
N THR A 105 13.02 -16.39 12.04
CA THR A 105 12.22 -15.63 12.99
C THR A 105 13.09 -15.49 14.22
N PRO A 106 13.34 -14.27 14.70
CA PRO A 106 14.01 -14.12 15.96
C PRO A 106 13.23 -14.98 16.94
N SER A 107 13.87 -15.97 17.49
CA SER A 107 13.32 -16.86 18.52
C SER A 107 13.18 -16.04 19.80
N SER A 108 12.40 -14.97 19.75
CA SER A 108 11.97 -14.28 20.93
C SER A 108 10.59 -14.83 21.30
N ASN A 109 10.47 -15.44 22.45
CA ASN A 109 9.19 -15.77 23.11
C ASN A 109 8.34 -14.52 23.40
N GLY A 110 8.56 -13.43 22.70
CA GLY A 110 7.93 -12.12 22.86
C GLY A 110 7.22 -11.64 21.59
N LYS A 111 6.35 -10.69 21.78
CA LYS A 111 5.70 -9.97 20.67
C LYS A 111 6.71 -9.09 19.95
N ILE A 112 6.53 -8.94 18.65
CA ILE A 112 7.28 -7.97 17.85
C ILE A 112 6.91 -6.56 18.30
N LYS A 113 7.87 -5.76 18.70
CA LYS A 113 7.66 -4.38 19.14
C LYS A 113 7.80 -3.42 17.97
N LEU A 114 6.74 -2.68 17.72
CA LEU A 114 6.59 -1.82 16.55
C LEU A 114 6.69 -0.35 16.90
N GLY A 115 7.41 0.42 16.08
CA GLY A 115 7.40 1.87 16.05
C GLY A 115 6.68 2.39 14.81
N ILE A 116 5.81 3.38 14.98
CA ILE A 116 5.07 4.01 13.89
C ILE A 116 5.65 5.41 13.62
N ILE A 117 6.10 5.63 12.41
CA ILE A 117 6.62 6.93 11.95
C ILE A 117 5.60 7.50 10.96
N GLY A 118 4.90 8.56 11.38
CA GLY A 118 3.79 9.17 10.65
C GLY A 118 2.43 8.87 11.29
N ALA A 119 1.80 9.89 11.86
CA ALA A 119 0.51 9.83 12.56
C ALA A 119 -0.64 10.39 11.70
N GLY A 120 -0.63 10.07 10.40
CA GLY A 120 -1.64 10.51 9.43
C GLY A 120 -2.94 9.70 9.48
N ASN A 121 -3.84 10.02 8.55
CA ASN A 121 -5.14 9.35 8.43
C ASN A 121 -4.99 7.85 8.17
N PHE A 122 -4.07 7.44 7.29
CA PHE A 122 -3.85 6.03 6.98
C PHE A 122 -3.37 5.22 8.20
N ALA A 123 -2.47 5.79 9.00
CA ALA A 123 -2.06 5.20 10.26
C ALA A 123 -3.26 4.97 11.20
N SER A 124 -4.12 6.00 11.37
CA SER A 124 -5.23 5.98 12.32
C SER A 124 -6.41 5.12 11.89
N THR A 125 -6.74 5.12 10.59
CA THR A 125 -7.96 4.47 10.09
C THR A 125 -7.73 3.05 9.55
N THR A 126 -6.49 2.72 9.20
CA THR A 126 -6.17 1.44 8.57
C THR A 126 -5.16 0.62 9.37
N ILE A 127 -3.93 1.14 9.54
CA ILE A 127 -2.83 0.35 10.09
C ILE A 127 -3.02 0.03 11.57
N LEU A 128 -3.26 1.03 12.41
CA LEU A 128 -3.39 0.80 13.86
C LEU A 128 -4.61 -0.07 14.24
N PRO A 129 -5.77 0.03 13.59
CA PRO A 129 -6.85 -0.94 13.82
C PRO A 129 -6.46 -2.38 13.51
N ILE A 130 -5.73 -2.62 12.40
CA ILE A 130 -5.24 -3.96 12.04
C ILE A 130 -4.23 -4.46 13.06
N LEU A 131 -3.23 -3.65 13.43
CA LEU A 131 -2.22 -4.02 14.43
C LEU A 131 -2.83 -4.28 15.81
N ARG A 132 -3.89 -3.56 16.17
CA ARG A 132 -4.64 -3.84 17.40
C ARG A 132 -5.29 -5.22 17.39
N ASP A 133 -5.74 -5.69 16.24
CA ASP A 133 -6.33 -7.03 16.11
C ASP A 133 -5.24 -8.13 16.16
N LEU A 134 -4.00 -7.79 15.81
CA LEU A 134 -2.79 -8.65 15.87
C LEU A 134 -2.02 -8.55 17.22
N LYS A 135 -2.69 -8.14 18.28
CA LYS A 135 -2.09 -7.90 19.61
C LYS A 135 -1.42 -9.12 20.26
N ARG A 136 -1.61 -10.31 19.71
CA ARG A 136 -0.91 -11.52 20.17
C ARG A 136 0.48 -11.64 19.56
N GLU A 137 0.65 -11.15 18.36
CA GLU A 137 1.85 -11.26 17.53
C GLU A 137 2.76 -10.03 17.67
N CYS A 138 2.15 -8.84 17.80
CA CYS A 138 2.90 -7.59 17.87
C CYS A 138 2.32 -6.58 18.87
N GLU A 139 3.13 -5.59 19.21
CA GLU A 139 2.78 -4.49 20.09
C GLU A 139 3.33 -3.17 19.56
N VAL A 140 2.47 -2.18 19.37
CA VAL A 140 2.91 -0.83 19.03
C VAL A 140 3.32 -0.10 20.29
N ILE A 141 4.62 0.19 20.45
CA ILE A 141 5.17 0.81 21.65
C ILE A 141 5.46 2.30 21.49
N GLY A 142 5.44 2.82 20.27
CA GLY A 142 5.67 4.24 20.02
C GLY A 142 5.12 4.73 18.69
N VAL A 143 4.78 6.02 18.66
CA VAL A 143 4.35 6.77 17.47
C VAL A 143 5.07 8.10 17.45
N ALA A 144 5.70 8.44 16.32
CA ALA A 144 6.27 9.76 16.08
C ALA A 144 5.66 10.44 14.86
N SER A 145 5.59 11.76 14.90
CA SER A 145 5.23 12.59 13.76
C SER A 145 5.90 13.95 13.87
N SER A 146 6.18 14.58 12.73
CA SER A 146 6.85 15.87 12.65
C SER A 146 6.15 17.01 13.45
N GLY A 147 4.83 16.91 13.66
CA GLY A 147 4.04 17.89 14.40
C GLY A 147 3.81 17.56 15.88
N GLY A 148 4.21 16.35 16.35
CA GLY A 148 4.02 15.92 17.74
C GLY A 148 2.56 15.71 18.17
N LEU A 149 1.70 16.68 17.95
CA LEU A 149 0.29 16.67 18.39
C LEU A 149 -0.50 15.49 17.81
N SER A 150 -0.31 15.19 16.52
CA SER A 150 -0.99 14.06 15.87
C SER A 150 -0.57 12.72 16.47
N ALA A 151 0.72 12.57 16.82
CA ALA A 151 1.24 11.38 17.47
C ALA A 151 0.67 11.23 18.89
N GLU A 152 0.55 12.32 19.65
CA GLU A 152 -0.05 12.30 20.99
C GLU A 152 -1.53 11.88 20.95
N VAL A 153 -2.32 12.49 20.04
CA VAL A 153 -3.74 12.12 19.86
C VAL A 153 -3.89 10.66 19.49
N LEU A 154 -3.06 10.19 18.56
CA LEU A 154 -3.07 8.80 18.10
C LEU A 154 -2.70 7.84 19.21
N SER A 155 -1.63 8.14 19.96
CA SER A 155 -1.18 7.33 21.09
C SER A 155 -2.26 7.19 22.17
N ARG A 156 -2.98 8.29 22.45
CA ARG A 156 -4.10 8.27 23.40
C ARG A 156 -5.27 7.42 22.93
N ASN A 157 -5.67 7.55 21.66
CA ASN A 157 -6.79 6.81 21.08
C ASN A 157 -6.54 5.30 21.02
N PHE A 158 -5.31 4.88 20.75
CA PHE A 158 -4.93 3.48 20.65
C PHE A 158 -4.26 2.94 21.92
N LYS A 159 -4.17 3.73 22.99
CA LYS A 159 -3.55 3.37 24.28
C LYS A 159 -2.09 2.93 24.13
N ILE A 160 -1.36 3.61 23.26
CA ILE A 160 0.07 3.37 23.05
C ILE A 160 0.83 4.15 24.12
N ASN A 161 1.72 3.47 24.83
CA ASN A 161 2.58 4.13 25.82
C ASN A 161 3.75 4.80 25.07
N ASN A 162 3.47 5.98 24.50
CA ASN A 162 4.41 6.70 23.65
C ASN A 162 5.58 7.28 24.46
N LYS A 163 6.76 6.71 24.25
CA LYS A 163 8.00 7.17 24.87
C LYS A 163 8.86 8.03 23.93
N TYR A 164 8.43 8.18 22.68
CA TYR A 164 9.22 8.73 21.59
C TYR A 164 8.57 10.00 21.04
N SER A 165 9.38 11.03 20.81
CA SER A 165 8.94 12.32 20.30
C SER A 165 9.35 12.54 18.83
N THR A 166 10.41 11.87 18.41
CA THR A 166 11.00 12.02 17.08
C THR A 166 11.12 10.69 16.34
N GLU A 167 11.24 10.77 15.03
CA GLU A 167 11.48 9.62 14.16
C GLU A 167 12.80 8.94 14.50
N SER A 168 13.83 9.72 14.78
CA SER A 168 15.15 9.21 15.17
C SER A 168 15.11 8.42 16.47
N GLU A 169 14.39 8.91 17.49
CA GLU A 169 14.23 8.17 18.74
C GLU A 169 13.57 6.80 18.54
N ILE A 170 12.60 6.68 17.61
CA ILE A 170 12.00 5.39 17.24
C ILE A 170 13.03 4.49 16.55
N ILE A 171 13.77 5.03 15.57
CA ILE A 171 14.73 4.26 14.78
C ILE A 171 15.89 3.78 15.66
N ASP A 172 16.39 4.64 16.53
CA ASP A 172 17.56 4.36 17.38
C ASP A 172 17.23 3.51 18.64
N SER A 173 15.94 3.29 18.93
CA SER A 173 15.52 2.56 20.11
C SER A 173 15.83 1.07 20.01
N GLU A 174 16.57 0.52 20.97
CA GLU A 174 16.80 -0.93 21.10
C GLU A 174 15.53 -1.72 21.46
N GLU A 175 14.49 -1.05 21.96
CA GLU A 175 13.23 -1.70 22.30
C GLU A 175 12.34 -1.98 21.08
N ILE A 176 12.64 -1.39 19.92
CA ILE A 176 11.84 -1.51 18.69
C ILE A 176 12.50 -2.51 17.75
N ASP A 177 11.73 -3.52 17.33
CA ASP A 177 12.18 -4.54 16.38
C ASP A 177 11.94 -4.12 14.94
N ALA A 178 10.80 -3.46 14.68
CA ALA A 178 10.38 -3.05 13.35
C ALA A 178 9.72 -1.67 13.32
N VAL A 179 9.86 -0.98 12.21
CA VAL A 179 9.26 0.35 11.99
C VAL A 179 8.30 0.36 10.82
N PHE A 180 7.18 1.07 10.99
CA PHE A 180 6.21 1.37 9.96
C PHE A 180 6.37 2.82 9.54
N ILE A 181 6.79 3.07 8.29
CA ILE A 181 6.99 4.40 7.73
C ILE A 181 5.74 4.77 6.93
N LEU A 182 4.93 5.67 7.50
CA LEU A 182 3.62 6.09 7.00
C LEU A 182 3.58 7.62 6.81
N THR A 183 4.72 8.21 6.47
CA THR A 183 4.92 9.64 6.29
C THR A 183 4.52 10.12 4.90
N GLN A 184 4.88 11.35 4.57
CA GLN A 184 4.79 11.85 3.20
C GLN A 184 5.89 11.23 2.34
N HIS A 185 5.62 11.04 1.06
CA HIS A 185 6.41 10.25 0.11
C HIS A 185 7.89 10.67 0.03
N HIS A 186 8.17 11.97 0.14
CA HIS A 186 9.54 12.49 0.04
C HIS A 186 10.46 12.07 1.20
N ASN A 187 9.90 11.64 2.33
CA ASN A 187 10.66 11.19 3.49
C ASN A 187 10.94 9.67 3.49
N HIS A 188 10.25 8.90 2.62
CA HIS A 188 10.29 7.44 2.68
C HIS A 188 11.72 6.91 2.54
N ALA A 189 12.41 7.28 1.48
CA ALA A 189 13.74 6.75 1.18
C ALA A 189 14.76 7.02 2.30
N GLU A 190 14.78 8.25 2.83
CA GLU A 190 15.69 8.62 3.91
C GLU A 190 15.43 7.82 5.19
N LEU A 191 14.16 7.70 5.56
CA LEU A 191 13.75 6.95 6.75
C LEU A 191 14.00 5.45 6.61
N VAL A 192 13.79 4.88 5.42
CA VAL A 192 14.11 3.48 5.12
C VAL A 192 15.61 3.24 5.30
N ILE A 193 16.47 4.07 4.70
CA ILE A 193 17.92 3.94 4.82
C ILE A 193 18.36 4.02 6.28
N LYS A 194 17.85 4.99 7.05
CA LYS A 194 18.16 5.11 8.48
C LYS A 194 17.74 3.87 9.27
N ALA A 195 16.53 3.38 9.04
CA ALA A 195 16.00 2.23 9.76
C ALA A 195 16.75 0.92 9.42
N VAL A 196 17.08 0.70 8.14
CA VAL A 196 17.89 -0.44 7.71
C VAL A 196 19.28 -0.40 8.33
N ASN A 197 19.95 0.76 8.32
CA ASN A 197 21.26 0.95 8.94
C ASN A 197 21.23 0.74 10.48
N ALA A 198 20.10 1.03 11.12
CA ALA A 198 19.87 0.74 12.54
C ALA A 198 19.47 -0.72 12.80
N GLY A 199 19.47 -1.59 11.79
CA GLY A 199 19.13 -3.00 11.91
C GLY A 199 17.64 -3.29 12.15
N LYS A 200 16.75 -2.34 11.86
CA LYS A 200 15.30 -2.53 12.01
C LYS A 200 14.69 -3.23 10.80
N ALA A 201 13.70 -4.07 11.05
CA ALA A 201 12.79 -4.48 10.00
C ALA A 201 11.90 -3.29 9.60
N VAL A 202 11.62 -3.13 8.29
CA VAL A 202 10.95 -1.95 7.77
C VAL A 202 9.72 -2.32 6.95
N TYR A 203 8.59 -1.72 7.29
CA TYR A 203 7.44 -1.57 6.42
C TYR A 203 7.35 -0.11 5.99
N VAL A 204 7.24 0.14 4.69
CA VAL A 204 7.09 1.49 4.14
C VAL A 204 5.91 1.54 3.17
N GLU A 205 5.12 2.62 3.25
CA GLU A 205 4.07 2.87 2.27
C GLU A 205 4.64 3.23 0.89
N LYS A 206 3.85 2.92 -0.13
CA LYS A 206 4.20 3.28 -1.51
C LYS A 206 4.11 4.81 -1.72
N PRO A 207 4.93 5.36 -2.60
CA PRO A 207 6.08 4.76 -3.26
C PRO A 207 7.27 4.65 -2.31
N LEU A 208 8.13 3.66 -2.54
CA LEU A 208 9.37 3.47 -1.76
C LEU A 208 10.29 4.68 -1.84
N ALA A 209 10.43 5.23 -3.05
CA ALA A 209 11.21 6.44 -3.34
C ALA A 209 10.56 7.20 -4.49
N LEU A 210 10.92 8.49 -4.65
CA LEU A 210 10.49 9.33 -5.76
C LEU A 210 11.54 9.43 -6.86
N GLU A 211 12.80 9.17 -6.53
CA GLU A 211 13.95 9.31 -7.41
C GLU A 211 14.73 8.00 -7.51
N VAL A 212 15.26 7.69 -8.71
CA VAL A 212 16.02 6.46 -8.96
C VAL A 212 17.28 6.40 -8.09
N GLU A 213 17.95 7.52 -7.89
CA GLU A 213 19.16 7.63 -7.04
C GLU A 213 18.87 7.22 -5.59
N SER A 214 17.65 7.47 -5.13
CA SER A 214 17.21 7.06 -3.79
C SER A 214 17.01 5.55 -3.70
N LEU A 215 16.53 4.91 -4.78
CA LEU A 215 16.42 3.44 -4.82
C LEU A 215 17.79 2.77 -4.74
N VAL A 216 18.79 3.29 -5.48
CA VAL A 216 20.17 2.78 -5.44
C VAL A 216 20.73 2.86 -4.01
N LYS A 217 20.53 3.99 -3.33
CA LYS A 217 21.00 4.15 -1.94
C LYS A 217 20.29 3.20 -0.95
N ILE A 218 19.02 2.90 -1.18
CA ILE A 218 18.28 1.91 -0.36
C ILE A 218 18.89 0.52 -0.59
N GLU A 219 19.12 0.14 -1.86
CA GLU A 219 19.73 -1.14 -2.20
C GLU A 219 21.12 -1.28 -1.58
N GLU A 220 21.96 -0.25 -1.66
CA GLU A 220 23.27 -0.22 -1.01
C GLU A 220 23.16 -0.38 0.52
N ALA A 221 22.22 0.29 1.16
CA ALA A 221 22.01 0.16 2.61
C ALA A 221 21.58 -1.26 3.00
N MET A 222 20.68 -1.87 2.24
CA MET A 222 20.24 -3.26 2.45
C MET A 222 21.40 -4.25 2.28
N TYR A 223 22.16 -4.11 1.20
CA TYR A 223 23.33 -4.96 0.94
C TYR A 223 24.37 -4.88 2.08
N ASN A 224 24.66 -3.66 2.55
CA ASN A 224 25.59 -3.45 3.65
C ASN A 224 25.06 -4.06 4.97
N ALA A 225 23.77 -3.94 5.25
CA ALA A 225 23.15 -4.50 6.45
C ALA A 225 23.14 -6.05 6.45
N GLU A 226 22.99 -6.69 5.29
CA GLU A 226 23.06 -8.15 5.15
C GLU A 226 24.48 -8.68 5.34
N ASN A 227 25.50 -7.96 4.87
CA ASN A 227 26.91 -8.35 4.97
C ASN A 227 27.56 -7.97 6.31
N ALA A 228 26.90 -7.20 7.15
CA ALA A 228 27.38 -6.84 8.50
C ALA A 228 27.03 -7.86 9.59
N LYS A 229 26.22 -8.88 9.24
CA LYS A 229 25.81 -9.98 10.13
C LYS A 229 26.74 -11.17 9.97
#